data_9281f67cc67dd4a1e97154e50675c0df
#
_entry.id   9281f67cc67dd4a1e97154e50675c0df
#
_cell.length_a   1.000
_cell.length_b   1.000
_cell.length_c   1.000
_cell.angle_alpha   90.00
_cell.angle_beta   90.00
_cell.angle_gamma   90.00
#
_symmetry.space_group_name_H-M   'P 1'
#
loop_
_entity.id
_entity.type
_entity.pdbx_description
1 polymer ?
#
loop_
_entity_poly.entity_id
_entity_poly.type
_entity_poly.pdbx_seq_one_letter_code
_entity_poly.pdbx_strand_id
1 'polypeptide(L)'
;MGSSSLRFIKCVTVGDGAVGKTCMLICYTSNKFPTDYIPTVFDNFSANVAVEGTTVNLGLWDTAGQEDYNRLRPLSYRGADVFVIAFSLISRASYENVVKKWIPELRHFAPGVPVVLVGTKLDLREDKYYLADHPGLIPVTAVQGEELRKQIGAACYIECSSKTQQNVKAVFDAAVRVVIKPAERQRIKNKSSSPGCLSGLWCGRKLVHQEK
;
A
#
# COMPACT_ATOMS: atom_id res chain seq x y z
N MET A 1 10.49 5.61 -34.49
CA MET A 1 9.73 6.04 -33.30
C MET A 1 9.68 4.83 -32.37
N GLY A 2 10.52 4.80 -31.32
CA GLY A 2 10.53 3.71 -30.36
C GLY A 2 9.23 3.74 -29.54
N SER A 3 8.43 2.68 -29.62
CA SER A 3 7.33 2.43 -28.72
C SER A 3 7.91 2.26 -27.32
N SER A 4 7.86 3.29 -26.49
CA SER A 4 8.17 3.12 -25.06
C SER A 4 7.07 2.25 -24.48
N SER A 5 7.37 0.99 -24.18
CA SER A 5 6.45 0.12 -23.46
C SER A 5 6.10 0.78 -22.12
N LEU A 6 4.81 0.89 -21.82
CA LEU A 6 4.34 1.39 -20.53
C LEU A 6 4.91 0.52 -19.40
N ARG A 7 5.40 1.16 -18.35
CA ARG A 7 5.84 0.44 -17.14
C ARG A 7 4.66 -0.33 -16.56
N PHE A 8 4.80 -1.63 -16.41
CA PHE A 8 3.83 -2.46 -15.71
C PHE A 8 4.05 -2.38 -14.19
N ILE A 9 2.98 -2.21 -13.43
CA ILE A 9 2.98 -2.22 -11.97
C ILE A 9 1.98 -3.26 -11.50
N LYS A 10 2.47 -4.25 -10.76
CA LYS A 10 1.63 -5.29 -10.15
C LYS A 10 1.20 -4.85 -8.75
N CYS A 11 -0.09 -4.58 -8.59
CA CYS A 11 -0.74 -4.24 -7.33
C CYS A 11 -1.59 -5.41 -6.85
N VAL A 12 -1.26 -5.96 -5.69
CA VAL A 12 -2.00 -7.08 -5.10
C VAL A 12 -2.80 -6.59 -3.90
N THR A 13 -4.11 -6.90 -3.89
CA THR A 13 -5.02 -6.49 -2.82
C THR A 13 -5.30 -7.68 -1.90
N VAL A 14 -5.03 -7.50 -0.59
CA VAL A 14 -5.24 -8.50 0.46
C VAL A 14 -6.09 -7.92 1.60
N GLY A 15 -6.61 -8.79 2.45
CA GLY A 15 -7.48 -8.42 3.57
C GLY A 15 -8.55 -9.48 3.80
N ASP A 16 -9.27 -9.41 4.91
CA ASP A 16 -10.28 -10.40 5.29
C ASP A 16 -11.38 -10.57 4.25
N GLY A 17 -12.14 -11.66 4.35
CA GLY A 17 -13.36 -11.83 3.57
C GLY A 17 -14.35 -10.70 3.83
N ALA A 18 -15.14 -10.35 2.84
CA ALA A 18 -16.23 -9.37 2.91
C ALA A 18 -15.82 -7.92 3.33
N VAL A 19 -14.52 -7.59 3.40
CA VAL A 19 -14.10 -6.19 3.65
C VAL A 19 -14.32 -5.28 2.44
N GLY A 20 -14.59 -5.82 1.25
CA GLY A 20 -14.91 -5.04 0.06
C GLY A 20 -13.74 -4.84 -0.92
N LYS A 21 -12.74 -5.73 -0.93
CA LYS A 21 -11.62 -5.71 -1.89
C LYS A 21 -12.11 -5.71 -3.34
N THR A 22 -12.87 -6.72 -3.69
CA THR A 22 -13.46 -6.90 -5.02
C THR A 22 -14.33 -5.73 -5.44
N CYS A 23 -15.20 -5.23 -4.55
CA CYS A 23 -16.03 -4.06 -4.82
C CYS A 23 -15.17 -2.83 -5.14
N MET A 24 -14.08 -2.62 -4.41
CA MET A 24 -13.17 -1.50 -4.64
C MET A 24 -12.48 -1.61 -6.01
N LEU A 25 -12.03 -2.81 -6.40
CA LEU A 25 -11.39 -3.06 -7.70
C LEU A 25 -12.38 -2.89 -8.87
N ILE A 26 -13.59 -3.44 -8.74
CA ILE A 26 -14.65 -3.28 -9.75
C ILE A 26 -15.03 -1.80 -9.89
N CYS A 27 -15.21 -1.08 -8.77
CA CYS A 27 -15.53 0.33 -8.80
C CYS A 27 -14.44 1.16 -9.47
N TYR A 28 -13.17 0.84 -9.23
CA TYR A 28 -12.06 1.52 -9.87
C TYR A 28 -12.00 1.28 -11.38
N THR A 29 -12.22 0.05 -11.83
CA THR A 29 -12.06 -0.33 -13.24
C THR A 29 -13.30 -0.06 -14.09
N SER A 30 -14.51 -0.18 -13.53
CA SER A 30 -15.76 -0.02 -14.25
C SER A 30 -16.57 1.21 -13.88
N ASN A 31 -16.17 1.92 -12.82
CA ASN A 31 -16.91 3.04 -12.23
C ASN A 31 -18.35 2.68 -11.81
N LYS A 32 -18.59 1.41 -11.49
CA LYS A 32 -19.89 0.88 -11.07
C LYS A 32 -19.75 0.11 -9.77
N PHE A 33 -20.69 0.30 -8.85
CA PHE A 33 -20.78 -0.54 -7.65
C PHE A 33 -21.49 -1.86 -7.99
N PRO A 34 -20.90 -3.03 -7.70
CA PRO A 34 -21.54 -4.30 -7.98
C PRO A 34 -22.80 -4.47 -7.11
N THR A 35 -23.91 -4.93 -7.72
CA THR A 35 -25.17 -5.21 -7.03
C THR A 35 -25.19 -6.57 -6.38
N ASP A 36 -24.46 -7.52 -6.96
CA ASP A 36 -24.41 -8.89 -6.49
C ASP A 36 -23.09 -9.19 -5.78
N TYR A 37 -23.17 -9.80 -4.61
CA TYR A 37 -22.00 -10.27 -3.88
C TYR A 37 -21.67 -11.70 -4.31
N ILE A 38 -20.55 -11.86 -5.01
CA ILE A 38 -19.98 -13.18 -5.34
C ILE A 38 -18.64 -13.27 -4.61
N PRO A 39 -18.43 -14.27 -3.74
CA PRO A 39 -17.13 -14.48 -3.11
C PRO A 39 -16.04 -14.67 -4.15
N THR A 40 -14.98 -13.88 -4.06
CA THR A 40 -13.83 -13.96 -4.96
C THR A 40 -12.94 -15.12 -4.58
N VAL A 41 -12.56 -15.91 -5.55
CA VAL A 41 -11.45 -16.87 -5.42
C VAL A 41 -10.16 -16.19 -5.82
N PHE A 42 -10.15 -15.62 -7.02
CA PHE A 42 -9.05 -14.87 -7.60
C PHE A 42 -9.54 -14.15 -8.86
N ASP A 43 -9.20 -12.88 -9.01
CA ASP A 43 -9.52 -12.11 -10.21
C ASP A 43 -8.41 -11.13 -10.57
N ASN A 44 -8.27 -10.83 -11.85
CA ASN A 44 -7.27 -9.94 -12.39
C ASN A 44 -7.90 -8.86 -13.25
N PHE A 45 -7.54 -7.63 -12.95
CA PHE A 45 -7.91 -6.47 -13.76
C PHE A 45 -6.65 -5.74 -14.23
N SER A 46 -6.75 -5.00 -15.33
CA SER A 46 -5.69 -4.10 -15.75
C SER A 46 -6.26 -2.79 -16.25
N ALA A 47 -5.55 -1.71 -15.98
CA ALA A 47 -5.91 -0.38 -16.43
C ALA A 47 -4.67 0.45 -16.75
N ASN A 48 -4.70 1.22 -17.84
CA ASN A 48 -3.69 2.24 -18.10
C ASN A 48 -4.07 3.50 -17.32
N VAL A 49 -3.20 3.93 -16.43
CA VAL A 49 -3.47 5.06 -15.54
C VAL A 49 -2.34 6.07 -15.60
N ALA A 50 -2.72 7.35 -15.56
CA ALA A 50 -1.78 8.46 -15.48
C ALA A 50 -1.74 9.01 -14.05
N VAL A 51 -0.58 8.95 -13.41
CA VAL A 51 -0.34 9.48 -12.07
C VAL A 51 0.84 10.44 -12.15
N GLU A 52 0.63 11.70 -11.76
CA GLU A 52 1.67 12.73 -11.77
C GLU A 52 2.45 12.84 -13.08
N GLY A 53 1.73 12.77 -14.20
CA GLY A 53 2.32 12.87 -15.56
C GLY A 53 2.98 11.59 -16.06
N THR A 54 3.03 10.52 -15.26
CA THR A 54 3.56 9.23 -15.68
C THR A 54 2.42 8.26 -15.98
N THR A 55 2.37 7.75 -17.20
CA THR A 55 1.39 6.71 -17.58
C THR A 55 2.00 5.34 -17.33
N VAL A 56 1.26 4.48 -16.62
CA VAL A 56 1.65 3.10 -16.31
C VAL A 56 0.52 2.13 -16.65
N ASN A 57 0.87 0.89 -16.90
CA ASN A 57 -0.09 -0.21 -16.94
C ASN A 57 -0.19 -0.81 -15.55
N LEU A 58 -1.33 -0.62 -14.88
CA LEU A 58 -1.58 -1.09 -13.53
C LEU A 58 -2.32 -2.43 -13.58
N GLY A 59 -1.63 -3.50 -13.22
CA GLY A 59 -2.21 -4.82 -13.02
C GLY A 59 -2.74 -4.95 -11.59
N LEU A 60 -4.03 -5.18 -11.45
CA LEU A 60 -4.75 -5.30 -10.18
C LEU A 60 -5.10 -6.75 -9.92
N TRP A 61 -4.63 -7.27 -8.80
CA TRP A 61 -4.78 -8.67 -8.42
C TRP A 61 -5.67 -8.76 -7.18
N ASP A 62 -6.90 -9.24 -7.36
CA ASP A 62 -7.82 -9.51 -6.26
C ASP A 62 -7.53 -10.88 -5.66
N THR A 63 -7.53 -10.99 -4.34
CA THR A 63 -7.25 -12.23 -3.64
C THR A 63 -8.36 -12.58 -2.65
N ALA A 64 -8.63 -13.87 -2.50
CA ALA A 64 -9.56 -14.36 -1.50
C ALA A 64 -9.04 -14.07 -0.08
N GLY A 65 -9.89 -13.47 0.76
CA GLY A 65 -9.58 -13.22 2.17
C GLY A 65 -9.83 -14.44 3.07
N GLN A 66 -10.55 -15.45 2.58
CA GLN A 66 -10.93 -16.66 3.30
C GLN A 66 -9.71 -17.54 3.60
N GLU A 67 -9.79 -18.32 4.67
CA GLU A 67 -8.67 -19.15 5.14
C GLU A 67 -8.40 -20.35 4.24
N ASP A 68 -9.40 -20.85 3.57
CA ASP A 68 -9.30 -21.97 2.63
C ASP A 68 -8.25 -21.71 1.52
N TYR A 69 -8.01 -20.45 1.21
CA TYR A 69 -7.08 -20.03 0.16
C TYR A 69 -5.68 -19.64 0.68
N ASN A 70 -5.37 -19.86 1.96
CA ASN A 70 -4.08 -19.47 2.55
C ASN A 70 -2.87 -20.05 1.82
N ARG A 71 -3.00 -21.25 1.24
CA ARG A 71 -1.92 -21.91 0.49
C ARG A 71 -1.75 -21.38 -0.93
N LEU A 72 -2.84 -20.93 -1.56
CA LEU A 72 -2.85 -20.46 -2.95
C LEU A 72 -2.57 -18.97 -3.05
N ARG A 73 -3.05 -18.18 -2.10
CA ARG A 73 -2.91 -16.73 -2.10
C ARG A 73 -1.47 -16.23 -2.25
N PRO A 74 -0.43 -16.82 -1.60
CA PRO A 74 0.95 -16.38 -1.76
C PRO A 74 1.51 -16.52 -3.18
N LEU A 75 0.91 -17.38 -4.02
CA LEU A 75 1.31 -17.48 -5.43
C LEU A 75 1.07 -16.16 -6.17
N SER A 76 0.07 -15.38 -5.74
CA SER A 76 -0.23 -14.06 -6.28
C SER A 76 0.80 -12.99 -5.90
N TYR A 77 1.58 -13.21 -4.83
CA TYR A 77 2.52 -12.22 -4.31
C TYR A 77 3.81 -12.10 -5.12
N ARG A 78 4.15 -13.15 -5.87
CA ARG A 78 5.37 -13.16 -6.67
C ARG A 78 5.38 -12.01 -7.68
N GLY A 79 6.42 -11.18 -7.63
CA GLY A 79 6.57 -10.04 -8.52
C GLY A 79 5.60 -8.88 -8.22
N ALA A 80 5.00 -8.83 -7.04
CA ALA A 80 4.22 -7.66 -6.61
C ALA A 80 5.13 -6.44 -6.42
N ASP A 81 4.72 -5.30 -6.96
CA ASP A 81 5.39 -4.02 -6.78
C ASP A 81 4.83 -3.25 -5.57
N VAL A 82 3.57 -3.52 -5.22
CA VAL A 82 2.87 -2.89 -4.10
C VAL A 82 1.74 -3.78 -3.60
N PHE A 83 1.50 -3.75 -2.29
CA PHE A 83 0.32 -4.34 -1.66
C PHE A 83 -0.67 -3.27 -1.21
N VAL A 84 -1.95 -3.56 -1.43
CA VAL A 84 -3.05 -2.85 -0.77
C VAL A 84 -3.61 -3.78 0.30
N ILE A 85 -3.48 -3.41 1.58
CA ILE A 85 -4.13 -4.12 2.68
C ILE A 85 -5.42 -3.42 3.01
N ALA A 86 -6.55 -4.10 2.80
CA ALA A 86 -7.88 -3.58 3.07
C ALA A 86 -8.47 -4.18 4.36
N PHE A 87 -9.02 -3.33 5.20
CA PHE A 87 -9.88 -3.70 6.32
C PHE A 87 -11.17 -2.87 6.27
N SER A 88 -12.23 -3.33 6.91
CA SER A 88 -13.49 -2.60 6.96
C SER A 88 -13.55 -1.70 8.19
N LEU A 89 -13.88 -0.41 8.01
CA LEU A 89 -14.01 0.57 9.09
C LEU A 89 -15.10 0.20 10.11
N ILE A 90 -16.02 -0.68 9.73
CA ILE A 90 -17.06 -1.21 10.59
C ILE A 90 -16.78 -2.63 11.09
N SER A 91 -15.55 -3.13 10.96
CA SER A 91 -15.14 -4.46 11.43
C SER A 91 -13.85 -4.39 12.22
N ARG A 92 -13.97 -4.39 13.55
CA ARG A 92 -12.84 -4.40 14.46
C ARG A 92 -11.93 -5.60 14.24
N ALA A 93 -12.51 -6.77 13.98
CA ALA A 93 -11.77 -7.99 13.70
C ALA A 93 -10.87 -7.85 12.47
N SER A 94 -11.38 -7.29 11.36
CA SER A 94 -10.58 -7.09 10.15
C SER A 94 -9.46 -6.06 10.35
N TYR A 95 -9.66 -5.04 11.18
CA TYR A 95 -8.63 -4.08 11.59
C TYR A 95 -7.50 -4.78 12.36
N GLU A 96 -7.83 -5.61 13.35
CA GLU A 96 -6.85 -6.33 14.15
C GLU A 96 -6.08 -7.38 13.32
N ASN A 97 -6.76 -8.02 12.37
CA ASN A 97 -6.16 -9.01 11.49
C ASN A 97 -5.09 -8.40 10.55
N VAL A 98 -5.08 -7.09 10.32
CA VAL A 98 -3.97 -6.44 9.61
C VAL A 98 -2.63 -6.76 10.28
N VAL A 99 -2.56 -6.64 11.61
CA VAL A 99 -1.33 -6.91 12.38
C VAL A 99 -1.15 -8.41 12.65
N LYS A 100 -2.24 -9.10 12.98
CA LYS A 100 -2.18 -10.50 13.44
C LYS A 100 -1.95 -11.49 12.29
N LYS A 101 -2.48 -11.19 11.09
CA LYS A 101 -2.48 -12.11 9.95
C LYS A 101 -1.76 -11.52 8.72
N TRP A 102 -2.22 -10.38 8.22
CA TRP A 102 -1.82 -9.89 6.90
C TRP A 102 -0.38 -9.42 6.83
N ILE A 103 0.07 -8.63 7.76
CA ILE A 103 1.47 -8.14 7.80
C ILE A 103 2.48 -9.28 8.00
N PRO A 104 2.28 -10.23 8.92
CA PRO A 104 3.15 -11.41 9.03
C PRO A 104 3.22 -12.22 7.73
N GLU A 105 2.08 -12.46 7.07
CA GLU A 105 2.02 -13.19 5.82
C GLU A 105 2.80 -12.47 4.69
N LEU A 106 2.57 -11.16 4.51
CA LEU A 106 3.26 -10.39 3.48
C LEU A 106 4.76 -10.27 3.74
N ARG A 107 5.18 -10.08 4.99
CA ARG A 107 6.60 -10.03 5.36
C ARG A 107 7.32 -11.36 5.13
N HIS A 108 6.60 -12.47 5.27
CA HIS A 108 7.15 -13.81 5.04
C HIS A 108 7.33 -14.08 3.54
N PHE A 109 6.30 -13.85 2.72
CA PHE A 109 6.28 -14.24 1.31
C PHE A 109 6.80 -13.17 0.34
N ALA A 110 6.76 -11.90 0.72
CA ALA A 110 7.16 -10.77 -0.12
C ALA A 110 7.81 -9.65 0.72
N PRO A 111 8.95 -9.94 1.36
CA PRO A 111 9.63 -8.96 2.20
C PRO A 111 10.05 -7.72 1.39
N GLY A 112 9.92 -6.55 2.00
CA GLY A 112 10.37 -5.28 1.40
C GLY A 112 9.44 -4.65 0.37
N VAL A 113 8.37 -5.32 -0.04
CA VAL A 113 7.36 -4.73 -0.91
C VAL A 113 6.55 -3.69 -0.11
N PRO A 114 6.37 -2.46 -0.64
CA PRO A 114 5.63 -1.41 0.05
C PRO A 114 4.15 -1.75 0.18
N VAL A 115 3.55 -1.21 1.25
CA VAL A 115 2.15 -1.43 1.61
C VAL A 115 1.40 -0.11 1.65
N VAL A 116 0.20 -0.09 1.07
CA VAL A 116 -0.83 0.94 1.24
C VAL A 116 -1.92 0.35 2.13
N LEU A 117 -2.26 1.03 3.23
CA LEU A 117 -3.32 0.61 4.14
C LEU A 117 -4.63 1.30 3.77
N VAL A 118 -5.72 0.53 3.69
CA VAL A 118 -7.02 1.04 3.24
C VAL A 118 -8.12 0.65 4.21
N GLY A 119 -8.83 1.66 4.73
CA GLY A 119 -10.09 1.51 5.44
C GLY A 119 -11.26 1.61 4.46
N THR A 120 -12.01 0.53 4.31
CA THR A 120 -13.15 0.45 3.40
C THR A 120 -14.48 0.71 4.10
N LYS A 121 -15.57 0.85 3.34
CA LYS A 121 -16.94 1.09 3.84
C LYS A 121 -17.07 2.37 4.68
N LEU A 122 -16.38 3.43 4.23
CA LEU A 122 -16.40 4.73 4.89
C LEU A 122 -17.84 5.29 5.03
N ASP A 123 -18.68 5.01 4.05
CA ASP A 123 -20.10 5.38 4.05
C ASP A 123 -20.90 4.84 5.25
N LEU A 124 -20.51 3.66 5.76
CA LEU A 124 -21.21 3.03 6.89
C LEU A 124 -20.71 3.51 8.26
N ARG A 125 -19.53 4.13 8.34
CA ARG A 125 -18.97 4.60 9.61
C ARG A 125 -19.83 5.66 10.29
N GLU A 126 -20.46 6.52 9.50
CA GLU A 126 -21.27 7.64 9.98
C GLU A 126 -22.76 7.47 9.70
N ASP A 127 -23.15 6.33 9.13
CA ASP A 127 -24.55 6.02 8.84
C ASP A 127 -25.28 5.67 10.14
N LYS A 128 -26.10 6.62 10.62
CA LYS A 128 -26.84 6.49 11.88
C LYS A 128 -27.85 5.34 11.85
N TYR A 129 -28.46 5.06 10.71
CA TYR A 129 -29.42 3.96 10.57
C TYR A 129 -28.70 2.62 10.65
N TYR A 130 -27.60 2.48 9.91
CA TYR A 130 -26.78 1.28 9.96
C TYR A 130 -26.26 1.00 11.38
N LEU A 131 -25.75 2.03 12.08
CA LEU A 131 -25.23 1.87 13.44
C LEU A 131 -26.34 1.56 14.46
N ALA A 132 -27.55 2.10 14.28
CA ALA A 132 -28.70 1.76 15.13
C ALA A 132 -29.15 0.31 14.98
N ASP A 133 -29.09 -0.23 13.76
CA ASP A 133 -29.41 -1.63 13.47
C ASP A 133 -28.32 -2.61 13.94
N HIS A 134 -27.13 -2.10 14.27
CA HIS A 134 -25.98 -2.90 14.73
C HIS A 134 -25.47 -2.41 16.09
N PRO A 135 -26.26 -2.57 17.16
CA PRO A 135 -25.88 -2.11 18.49
C PRO A 135 -24.62 -2.85 18.97
N GLY A 136 -23.65 -2.07 19.48
CA GLY A 136 -22.36 -2.61 19.92
C GLY A 136 -21.25 -2.60 18.86
N LEU A 137 -21.56 -2.25 17.61
CA LEU A 137 -20.55 -1.99 16.59
C LEU A 137 -19.83 -0.68 16.91
N ILE A 138 -18.50 -0.75 17.09
CA ILE A 138 -17.64 0.41 17.30
C ILE A 138 -16.78 0.58 16.05
N PRO A 139 -17.07 1.57 15.21
CA PRO A 139 -16.29 1.83 14.01
C PRO A 139 -14.84 2.23 14.33
N VAL A 140 -13.93 1.86 13.44
CA VAL A 140 -12.52 2.28 13.51
C VAL A 140 -12.45 3.76 13.12
N THR A 141 -11.78 4.55 13.95
CA THR A 141 -11.57 5.97 13.71
C THR A 141 -10.40 6.23 12.76
N ALA A 142 -10.38 7.41 12.13
CA ALA A 142 -9.26 7.83 11.28
C ALA A 142 -7.93 7.87 12.05
N VAL A 143 -7.96 8.26 13.32
CA VAL A 143 -6.76 8.27 14.20
C VAL A 143 -6.22 6.86 14.38
N GLN A 144 -7.08 5.89 14.68
CA GLN A 144 -6.69 4.49 14.82
C GLN A 144 -6.11 3.92 13.50
N GLY A 145 -6.70 4.28 12.35
CA GLY A 145 -6.17 3.88 11.05
C GLY A 145 -4.76 4.44 10.79
N GLU A 146 -4.52 5.70 11.15
CA GLU A 146 -3.20 6.32 11.00
C GLU A 146 -2.16 5.77 12.00
N GLU A 147 -2.57 5.43 13.22
CA GLU A 147 -1.73 4.73 14.18
C GLU A 147 -1.33 3.33 13.67
N LEU A 148 -2.29 2.58 13.12
CA LEU A 148 -2.03 1.30 12.49
C LEU A 148 -1.07 1.42 11.33
N ARG A 149 -1.24 2.44 10.45
CA ARG A 149 -0.30 2.73 9.36
C ARG A 149 1.13 2.88 9.87
N LYS A 150 1.32 3.67 10.93
CA LYS A 150 2.66 3.88 11.55
C LYS A 150 3.22 2.59 12.12
N GLN A 151 2.41 1.83 12.85
CA GLN A 151 2.77 0.57 13.48
C GLN A 151 3.28 -0.46 12.46
N ILE A 152 2.60 -0.60 11.34
CA ILE A 152 2.96 -1.59 10.30
C ILE A 152 4.00 -1.07 9.29
N GLY A 153 4.31 0.23 9.31
CA GLY A 153 5.23 0.87 8.38
C GLY A 153 4.64 1.01 6.97
N ALA A 154 3.31 1.13 6.84
CA ALA A 154 2.68 1.36 5.55
C ALA A 154 3.00 2.76 5.02
N ALA A 155 3.13 2.88 3.70
CA ALA A 155 3.50 4.12 3.03
C ALA A 155 2.46 5.23 3.22
N CYS A 156 1.17 4.86 3.17
CA CYS A 156 0.05 5.76 3.44
C CYS A 156 -1.17 4.99 3.97
N TYR A 157 -2.12 5.73 4.51
CA TYR A 157 -3.43 5.27 4.90
C TYR A 157 -4.50 6.07 4.17
N ILE A 158 -5.50 5.40 3.61
CA ILE A 158 -6.61 6.03 2.88
C ILE A 158 -7.90 5.34 3.27
N GLU A 159 -8.93 6.13 3.58
CA GLU A 159 -10.28 5.64 3.79
C GLU A 159 -11.11 5.83 2.52
N CYS A 160 -11.88 4.82 2.14
CA CYS A 160 -12.67 4.86 0.93
C CYS A 160 -14.06 4.20 1.09
N SER A 161 -14.95 4.57 0.20
CA SER A 161 -16.24 3.91 0.01
C SER A 161 -16.41 3.54 -1.46
N SER A 162 -16.56 2.25 -1.72
CA SER A 162 -16.91 1.77 -3.05
C SER A 162 -18.34 2.15 -3.42
N LYS A 163 -19.26 2.17 -2.45
CA LYS A 163 -20.68 2.52 -2.66
C LYS A 163 -20.86 3.96 -3.15
N THR A 164 -20.13 4.89 -2.56
CA THR A 164 -20.19 6.32 -2.93
C THR A 164 -19.11 6.74 -3.90
N GLN A 165 -18.19 5.84 -4.30
CA GLN A 165 -17.00 6.09 -5.12
C GLN A 165 -15.96 7.00 -4.44
N GLN A 166 -16.18 7.36 -3.17
CA GLN A 166 -15.29 8.26 -2.44
C GLN A 166 -13.91 7.63 -2.27
N ASN A 167 -12.86 8.35 -2.68
CA ASN A 167 -11.45 7.99 -2.53
C ASN A 167 -11.00 6.68 -3.19
N VAL A 168 -11.85 5.96 -3.96
CA VAL A 168 -11.46 4.72 -4.64
C VAL A 168 -10.29 4.97 -5.59
N LYS A 169 -10.35 6.03 -6.40
CA LYS A 169 -9.25 6.42 -7.29
C LYS A 169 -7.99 6.78 -6.52
N ALA A 170 -8.12 7.49 -5.40
CA ALA A 170 -7.00 7.91 -4.58
C ALA A 170 -6.17 6.74 -4.02
N VAL A 171 -6.81 5.61 -3.71
CA VAL A 171 -6.15 4.38 -3.26
C VAL A 171 -5.14 3.88 -4.30
N PHE A 172 -5.58 3.74 -5.56
CA PHE A 172 -4.73 3.19 -6.61
C PHE A 172 -3.72 4.20 -7.13
N ASP A 173 -4.07 5.49 -7.18
CA ASP A 173 -3.10 6.55 -7.45
C ASP A 173 -1.97 6.56 -6.41
N ALA A 174 -2.30 6.33 -5.13
CA ALA A 174 -1.30 6.21 -4.07
C ALA A 174 -0.44 4.95 -4.23
N ALA A 175 -1.03 3.81 -4.59
CA ALA A 175 -0.30 2.58 -4.87
C ALA A 175 0.72 2.78 -5.99
N VAL A 176 0.32 3.40 -7.11
CA VAL A 176 1.22 3.74 -8.21
C VAL A 176 2.31 4.71 -7.76
N ARG A 177 1.95 5.78 -7.02
CA ARG A 177 2.90 6.79 -6.53
C ARG A 177 4.00 6.19 -5.65
N VAL A 178 3.65 5.26 -4.79
CA VAL A 178 4.60 4.57 -3.90
C VAL A 178 5.65 3.79 -4.70
N VAL A 179 5.28 3.23 -5.86
CA VAL A 179 6.17 2.47 -6.73
C VAL A 179 7.03 3.38 -7.62
N ILE A 180 6.47 4.48 -8.15
CA ILE A 180 7.21 5.36 -9.05
C ILE A 180 8.16 6.34 -8.34
N LYS A 181 7.88 6.66 -7.06
CA LYS A 181 8.68 7.58 -6.23
C LYS A 181 9.55 6.95 -5.11
N PRO A 182 10.10 5.73 -5.23
CA PRO A 182 10.94 5.19 -4.15
C PRO A 182 12.29 5.90 -4.04
N ALA A 183 12.69 6.68 -5.04
CA ALA A 183 14.07 7.10 -5.24
C ALA A 183 14.55 8.28 -4.38
N GLU A 184 13.68 9.14 -3.89
CA GLU A 184 14.16 10.32 -3.15
C GLU A 184 14.64 10.00 -1.73
N ARG A 185 13.98 9.09 -1.01
CA ARG A 185 14.40 8.70 0.36
C ARG A 185 15.71 7.90 0.39
N GLN A 186 15.99 7.09 -0.64
CA GLN A 186 17.25 6.34 -0.73
C GLN A 186 18.40 7.21 -1.24
N ARG A 187 18.16 8.17 -2.13
CA ARG A 187 19.19 9.14 -2.57
C ARG A 187 19.69 10.04 -1.45
N ILE A 188 18.82 10.44 -0.53
CA ILE A 188 19.21 11.23 0.65
C ILE A 188 20.05 10.38 1.62
N LYS A 189 19.70 9.12 1.87
CA LYS A 189 20.48 8.22 2.72
C LYS A 189 21.85 7.89 2.13
N ASN A 190 21.95 7.69 0.81
CA ASN A 190 23.23 7.40 0.15
C ASN A 190 24.13 8.63 -0.01
N LYS A 191 23.57 9.86 -0.02
CA LYS A 191 24.39 11.09 0.01
C LYS A 191 24.96 11.41 1.39
N SER A 192 24.33 10.94 2.47
CA SER A 192 24.82 11.14 3.85
C SER A 192 25.83 10.09 4.31
N SER A 193 26.09 9.05 3.54
CA SER A 193 27.01 7.97 3.86
C SER A 193 28.29 7.93 3.03
N SER A 194 28.60 8.97 2.20
CA SER A 194 29.90 9.11 1.56
C SER A 194 30.90 9.68 2.57
N PRO A 195 31.93 8.94 2.99
CA PRO A 195 33.00 9.50 3.78
C PRO A 195 33.76 10.52 2.90
N GLY A 196 33.76 11.75 3.34
CA GLY A 196 34.57 12.79 2.72
C GLY A 196 36.04 12.37 2.72
N CYS A 197 36.60 12.20 1.56
CA CYS A 197 38.02 12.01 1.37
C CYS A 197 38.71 13.33 1.73
N LEU A 198 39.21 13.42 2.94
CA LEU A 198 40.12 14.48 3.37
C LEU A 198 41.52 14.16 2.83
N SER A 199 41.82 14.59 1.62
CA SER A 199 43.19 14.70 1.13
C SER A 199 43.85 15.88 1.83
N GLY A 200 44.51 15.58 2.95
CA GLY A 200 45.33 16.57 3.66
C GLY A 200 46.59 16.87 2.91
N LEU A 201 46.80 18.13 2.59
CA LEU A 201 48.09 18.69 2.21
C LEU A 201 49.06 18.59 3.38
N TRP A 202 50.06 17.77 3.22
CA TRP A 202 51.27 17.80 4.03
C TRP A 202 52.23 18.80 3.38
N CYS A 203 52.31 20.02 3.90
CA CYS A 203 53.33 20.99 3.53
C CYS A 203 54.41 21.01 4.62
N GLY A 204 55.59 20.51 4.25
CA GLY A 204 56.74 20.52 5.12
C GLY A 204 57.29 21.93 5.39
N ARG A 205 57.80 22.14 6.56
CA ARG A 205 58.87 23.16 6.81
C ARG A 205 59.91 22.61 7.81
N LYS A 206 61.12 22.41 7.31
CA LYS A 206 62.36 22.30 8.06
C LYS A 206 62.70 23.65 8.68
N LEU A 207 63.27 23.65 9.88
CA LEU A 207 64.25 24.61 10.43
C LEU A 207 64.79 23.93 11.70
N VAL A 208 65.95 23.46 11.78
CA VAL A 208 67.35 23.95 11.86
C VAL A 208 67.60 24.82 13.08
N HIS A 209 68.49 24.28 13.98
CA HIS A 209 69.43 24.92 14.91
C HIS A 209 68.87 25.78 16.05
N GLN A 210 69.39 25.83 17.26
CA GLN A 210 70.79 25.68 17.82
C GLN A 210 70.71 25.62 19.34
N GLU A 211 71.68 24.90 19.88
CA GLU A 211 72.48 25.09 21.07
C GLU A 211 72.00 26.01 22.22
N LYS A 212 71.87 25.54 23.39
CA LYS A 212 72.86 25.54 24.54
C LYS A 212 72.36 24.68 25.67
#